data_b3600eec0b70ef7ab9c19036f1bbf42e
#
_entry.id   b3600eec0b70ef7ab9c19036f1bbf42e
#
_cell.length_a   1.000
_cell.length_b   1.000
_cell.length_c   1.000
_cell.angle_alpha   90.00
_cell.angle_beta   90.00
_cell.angle_gamma   90.00
#
_symmetry.space_group_name_H-M   'P 1'
#
loop_
_entity.id
_entity.type
_entity.pdbx_description
1 polymer ?
#
loop_
_entity_poly.entity_id
_entity_poly.type
_entity_poly.pdbx_seq_one_letter_code
_entity_poly.pdbx_strand_id
1 'polypeptide(L)'
;MQFNALTALSPLDGRYQSKTDTLRPIFSEYGLLRFRVTVEVRWLQKLSETTAIQEVPLLSKKAIDYLNNIIANFDVQDAQRIKEIEATTNHDVKAVEYFLKEKCQALPELAAISEFIHFACTSEDINNLSHALMLKTAREEFILPEWKKLINEISKLAETYKTIPLLSRTHGQPASPTTVGKEMVNVAYRLQRQYQQLQKAEILGKINGAVGNYNAHLSAYPNVDWHLFSQQFVQSLGIGWAL
;
A
#
# COMPACT_ATOMS: atom_id res chain seq x y z
N MET A 1 15.66 -16.16 -24.24
CA MET A 1 16.56 -15.17 -23.65
C MET A 1 16.26 -15.15 -22.14
N GLN A 2 17.25 -15.39 -21.28
CA GLN A 2 17.02 -15.38 -19.84
C GLN A 2 16.87 -13.95 -19.32
N PHE A 3 16.04 -13.76 -18.30
CA PHE A 3 15.84 -12.46 -17.66
C PHE A 3 17.11 -12.03 -16.91
N ASN A 4 17.60 -10.84 -17.21
CA ASN A 4 18.66 -10.13 -16.49
C ASN A 4 18.57 -8.61 -16.78
N ALA A 5 19.45 -7.81 -16.21
CA ALA A 5 19.42 -6.36 -16.35
C ALA A 5 19.49 -5.86 -17.80
N LEU A 6 20.13 -6.59 -18.72
CA LEU A 6 20.22 -6.24 -20.15
C LEU A 6 18.97 -6.65 -20.93
N THR A 7 18.24 -7.67 -20.47
CA THR A 7 17.06 -8.23 -21.15
C THR A 7 15.76 -7.78 -20.50
N ALA A 8 15.81 -6.95 -19.44
CA ALA A 8 14.64 -6.39 -18.78
C ALA A 8 13.88 -5.44 -19.71
N LEU A 9 12.56 -5.54 -19.72
CA LEU A 9 11.68 -4.67 -20.52
C LEU A 9 11.57 -3.26 -19.95
N SER A 10 11.72 -3.11 -18.65
CA SER A 10 11.66 -1.82 -17.96
C SER A 10 13.07 -1.37 -17.53
N PRO A 11 13.43 -0.08 -17.71
CA PRO A 11 14.65 0.47 -17.15
C PRO A 11 14.72 0.35 -15.63
N LEU A 12 13.59 0.31 -14.92
CA LEU A 12 13.52 0.16 -13.47
C LEU A 12 14.06 -1.20 -13.02
N ASP A 13 13.80 -2.27 -13.79
CA ASP A 13 14.29 -3.63 -13.52
C ASP A 13 15.59 -3.95 -14.25
N GLY A 14 16.07 -3.05 -15.11
CA GLY A 14 17.33 -3.14 -15.83
C GLY A 14 18.36 -2.17 -15.27
N ARG A 15 18.63 -1.11 -16.05
CA ARG A 15 19.69 -0.11 -15.77
C ARG A 15 19.61 0.52 -14.38
N TYR A 16 18.41 0.74 -13.85
CA TYR A 16 18.17 1.41 -12.57
C TYR A 16 17.83 0.46 -11.44
N GLN A 17 17.94 -0.85 -11.62
CA GLN A 17 17.59 -1.87 -10.65
C GLN A 17 18.15 -1.55 -9.26
N SER A 18 19.46 -1.28 -9.15
CA SER A 18 20.10 -0.98 -7.86
C SER A 18 19.63 0.32 -7.18
N LYS A 19 18.94 1.19 -7.92
CA LYS A 19 18.37 2.44 -7.38
C LYS A 19 16.94 2.27 -6.90
N THR A 20 16.25 1.21 -7.33
CA THR A 20 14.83 0.95 -7.06
C THR A 20 14.60 -0.29 -6.20
N ASP A 21 15.65 -1.00 -5.78
CA ASP A 21 15.56 -2.25 -5.00
C ASP A 21 14.73 -2.11 -3.72
N THR A 22 14.81 -0.97 -3.04
CA THR A 22 14.04 -0.69 -1.81
C THR A 22 12.54 -0.64 -2.04
N LEU A 23 12.10 -0.44 -3.28
CA LEU A 23 10.67 -0.41 -3.64
C LEU A 23 10.12 -1.79 -4.04
N ARG A 24 10.98 -2.80 -4.26
CA ARG A 24 10.54 -4.16 -4.65
C ARG A 24 9.61 -4.82 -3.64
N PRO A 25 9.85 -4.74 -2.32
CA PRO A 25 8.93 -5.31 -1.34
C PRO A 25 7.53 -4.68 -1.34
N ILE A 26 7.37 -3.54 -2.05
CA ILE A 26 6.11 -2.80 -2.13
C ILE A 26 5.45 -2.99 -3.50
N PHE A 27 6.17 -2.69 -4.60
CA PHE A 27 5.57 -2.57 -5.94
C PHE A 27 5.78 -3.77 -6.86
N SER A 28 6.47 -4.81 -6.41
CA SER A 28 6.53 -6.08 -7.15
C SER A 28 5.25 -6.89 -6.94
N GLU A 29 5.08 -7.96 -7.71
CA GLU A 29 3.99 -8.91 -7.48
C GLU A 29 4.05 -9.54 -6.09
N TYR A 30 5.24 -9.83 -5.57
CA TYR A 30 5.44 -10.22 -4.18
C TYR A 30 4.85 -9.17 -3.22
N GLY A 31 5.12 -7.90 -3.45
CA GLY A 31 4.57 -6.80 -2.65
C GLY A 31 3.03 -6.80 -2.70
N LEU A 32 2.44 -6.89 -3.88
CA LEU A 32 0.98 -6.95 -4.03
C LEU A 32 0.37 -8.13 -3.29
N LEU A 33 0.95 -9.33 -3.40
CA LEU A 33 0.48 -10.53 -2.69
C LEU A 33 0.55 -10.33 -1.17
N ARG A 34 1.64 -9.77 -0.65
CA ARG A 34 1.80 -9.45 0.77
C ARG A 34 0.72 -8.50 1.28
N PHE A 35 0.39 -7.47 0.52
CA PHE A 35 -0.65 -6.53 0.91
C PHE A 35 -2.06 -7.13 0.78
N ARG A 36 -2.32 -7.99 -0.20
CA ARG A 36 -3.58 -8.76 -0.29
C ARG A 36 -3.76 -9.67 0.94
N VAL A 37 -2.73 -10.41 1.33
CA VAL A 37 -2.73 -11.22 2.56
C VAL A 37 -3.02 -10.34 3.77
N THR A 38 -2.40 -9.16 3.84
CA THR A 38 -2.64 -8.20 4.94
C THR A 38 -4.11 -7.79 5.00
N VAL A 39 -4.70 -7.37 3.89
CA VAL A 39 -6.10 -6.92 3.83
C VAL A 39 -7.05 -8.04 4.23
N GLU A 40 -6.89 -9.25 3.69
CA GLU A 40 -7.74 -10.41 3.99
C GLU A 40 -7.67 -10.80 5.47
N VAL A 41 -6.47 -10.85 6.05
CA VAL A 41 -6.30 -11.15 7.47
C VAL A 41 -6.96 -10.08 8.34
N ARG A 42 -6.77 -8.79 8.01
CA ARG A 42 -7.40 -7.69 8.75
C ARG A 42 -8.92 -7.71 8.62
N TRP A 43 -9.44 -8.09 7.46
CA TRP A 43 -10.87 -8.26 7.25
C TRP A 43 -11.43 -9.36 8.15
N LEU A 44 -10.83 -10.55 8.18
CA LEU A 44 -11.24 -11.64 9.07
C LEU A 44 -11.20 -11.24 10.55
N GLN A 45 -10.13 -10.56 10.98
CA GLN A 45 -10.03 -10.02 12.34
C GLN A 45 -11.17 -9.04 12.64
N LYS A 46 -11.48 -8.14 11.70
CA LYS A 46 -12.57 -7.16 11.87
C LYS A 46 -13.95 -7.81 11.95
N LEU A 47 -14.20 -8.85 11.15
CA LEU A 47 -15.44 -9.63 11.24
C LEU A 47 -15.62 -10.24 12.63
N SER A 48 -14.54 -10.76 13.23
CA SER A 48 -14.59 -11.39 14.56
C SER A 48 -14.91 -10.41 15.72
N GLU A 49 -14.70 -9.12 15.52
CA GLU A 49 -15.04 -8.10 16.52
C GLU A 49 -16.54 -7.77 16.56
N THR A 50 -17.32 -8.29 15.63
CA THR A 50 -18.73 -7.93 15.44
C THR A 50 -19.64 -9.00 16.00
N THR A 51 -20.30 -8.70 17.11
CA THR A 51 -21.20 -9.65 17.81
C THR A 51 -22.42 -10.06 16.97
N ALA A 52 -22.77 -9.31 15.93
CA ALA A 52 -23.86 -9.64 15.02
C ALA A 52 -23.52 -10.78 14.04
N ILE A 53 -22.22 -11.12 13.89
CA ILE A 53 -21.74 -12.23 13.06
C ILE A 53 -21.38 -13.38 14.02
N GLN A 54 -22.38 -14.15 14.43
CA GLN A 54 -22.22 -15.18 15.46
C GLN A 54 -21.32 -16.34 15.03
N GLU A 55 -21.23 -16.62 13.74
CA GLU A 55 -20.40 -17.66 13.14
C GLU A 55 -18.91 -17.34 13.20
N VAL A 56 -18.55 -16.07 13.42
CA VAL A 56 -17.16 -15.63 13.61
C VAL A 56 -17.01 -15.05 15.02
N PRO A 57 -16.81 -15.89 16.03
CA PRO A 57 -16.67 -15.42 17.41
C PRO A 57 -15.40 -14.58 17.57
N LEU A 58 -15.37 -13.80 18.66
CA LEU A 58 -14.20 -13.01 19.02
C LEU A 58 -12.98 -13.93 19.13
N LEU A 59 -11.96 -13.62 18.35
CA LEU A 59 -10.73 -14.42 18.27
C LEU A 59 -9.92 -14.35 19.58
N SER A 60 -9.41 -15.50 19.98
CA SER A 60 -8.44 -15.56 21.07
C SER A 60 -7.16 -14.79 20.75
N LYS A 61 -6.45 -14.34 21.78
CA LYS A 61 -5.14 -13.71 21.59
C LYS A 61 -4.19 -14.60 20.78
N LYS A 62 -4.21 -15.91 20.99
CA LYS A 62 -3.39 -16.87 20.24
C LYS A 62 -3.71 -16.85 18.75
N ALA A 63 -4.99 -16.80 18.38
CA ALA A 63 -5.42 -16.73 16.98
C ALA A 63 -5.04 -15.39 16.33
N ILE A 64 -5.24 -14.27 17.05
CA ILE A 64 -4.82 -12.94 16.59
C ILE A 64 -3.30 -12.88 16.39
N ASP A 65 -2.51 -13.36 17.34
CA ASP A 65 -1.06 -13.38 17.24
C ASP A 65 -0.59 -14.26 16.07
N TYR A 66 -1.24 -15.40 15.84
CA TYR A 66 -0.96 -16.28 14.70
C TYR A 66 -1.25 -15.59 13.35
N LEU A 67 -2.41 -14.96 13.21
CA LEU A 67 -2.77 -14.20 12.02
C LEU A 67 -1.81 -13.02 11.76
N ASN A 68 -1.42 -12.30 12.80
CA ASN A 68 -0.42 -11.24 12.70
C ASN A 68 0.95 -11.80 12.26
N ASN A 69 1.29 -13.00 12.72
CA ASN A 69 2.54 -13.66 12.34
C ASN A 69 2.56 -14.05 10.85
N ILE A 70 1.43 -14.45 10.27
CA ILE A 70 1.32 -14.70 8.80
C ILE A 70 1.68 -13.43 8.03
N ILE A 71 1.19 -12.26 8.45
CA ILE A 71 1.51 -10.98 7.80
C ILE A 71 2.98 -10.62 7.99
N ALA A 72 3.49 -10.71 9.22
CA ALA A 72 4.83 -10.25 9.58
C ALA A 72 5.94 -11.08 8.94
N ASN A 73 5.71 -12.38 8.78
CA ASN A 73 6.69 -13.33 8.25
C ASN A 73 6.36 -13.80 6.82
N PHE A 74 5.47 -13.09 6.11
CA PHE A 74 5.18 -13.39 4.71
C PHE A 74 6.46 -13.26 3.88
N ASP A 75 6.85 -14.32 3.19
CA ASP A 75 8.09 -14.40 2.44
C ASP A 75 7.88 -14.80 0.96
N VAL A 76 8.98 -14.95 0.23
CA VAL A 76 8.95 -15.33 -1.20
C VAL A 76 8.40 -16.75 -1.40
N GLN A 77 8.57 -17.64 -0.42
CA GLN A 77 8.05 -19.03 -0.52
C GLN A 77 6.52 -19.02 -0.38
N ASP A 78 5.98 -18.19 0.52
CA ASP A 78 4.53 -17.96 0.65
C ASP A 78 3.95 -17.37 -0.64
N ALA A 79 4.62 -16.39 -1.23
CA ALA A 79 4.21 -15.82 -2.52
C ALA A 79 4.25 -16.87 -3.64
N GLN A 80 5.29 -17.72 -3.67
CA GLN A 80 5.38 -18.83 -4.63
C GLN A 80 4.24 -19.83 -4.43
N ARG A 81 3.88 -20.16 -3.18
CA ARG A 81 2.73 -21.04 -2.90
C ARG A 81 1.43 -20.47 -3.44
N ILE A 82 1.20 -19.16 -3.28
CA ILE A 82 0.02 -18.48 -3.86
C ILE A 82 0.03 -18.62 -5.39
N LYS A 83 1.17 -18.43 -6.07
CA LYS A 83 1.27 -18.60 -7.53
C LYS A 83 1.02 -20.03 -7.99
N GLU A 84 1.41 -21.04 -7.22
CA GLU A 84 1.09 -22.44 -7.50
C GLU A 84 -0.42 -22.70 -7.43
N ILE A 85 -1.10 -22.15 -6.42
CA ILE A 85 -2.56 -22.22 -6.30
C ILE A 85 -3.22 -21.48 -7.47
N GLU A 86 -2.74 -20.28 -7.81
CA GLU A 86 -3.25 -19.49 -8.93
C GLU A 86 -3.16 -20.23 -10.26
N ALA A 87 -2.08 -20.95 -10.50
CA ALA A 87 -1.92 -21.75 -11.73
C ALA A 87 -3.03 -22.82 -11.91
N THR A 88 -3.68 -23.23 -10.83
CA THR A 88 -4.82 -24.17 -10.85
C THR A 88 -6.16 -23.46 -10.89
N THR A 89 -6.31 -22.39 -10.11
CA THR A 89 -7.58 -21.64 -9.97
C THR A 89 -7.84 -20.66 -11.10
N ASN A 90 -6.81 -20.25 -11.83
CA ASN A 90 -6.82 -19.15 -12.81
C ASN A 90 -7.41 -17.85 -12.24
N HIS A 91 -7.21 -17.61 -10.94
CA HIS A 91 -7.74 -16.43 -10.26
C HIS A 91 -6.80 -16.00 -9.11
N ASP A 92 -6.23 -14.82 -9.24
CA ASP A 92 -5.18 -14.29 -8.37
C ASP A 92 -5.63 -14.06 -6.92
N VAL A 93 -6.73 -13.33 -6.70
CA VAL A 93 -7.24 -13.05 -5.34
C VAL A 93 -7.79 -14.33 -4.69
N LYS A 94 -8.43 -15.22 -5.48
CA LYS A 94 -8.89 -16.51 -4.98
C LYS A 94 -7.74 -17.40 -4.50
N ALA A 95 -6.59 -17.31 -5.16
CA ALA A 95 -5.39 -18.01 -4.73
C ALA A 95 -4.89 -17.55 -3.35
N VAL A 96 -4.99 -16.26 -3.05
CA VAL A 96 -4.69 -15.70 -1.72
C VAL A 96 -5.66 -16.24 -0.67
N GLU A 97 -6.95 -16.32 -0.98
CA GLU A 97 -7.96 -16.90 -0.08
C GLU A 97 -7.62 -18.35 0.25
N TYR A 98 -7.33 -19.18 -0.74
CA TYR A 98 -6.96 -20.59 -0.52
C TYR A 98 -5.66 -20.74 0.28
N PHE A 99 -4.65 -19.94 -0.01
CA PHE A 99 -3.43 -19.91 0.78
C PHE A 99 -3.70 -19.61 2.26
N LEU A 100 -4.53 -18.60 2.54
CA LEU A 100 -4.91 -18.26 3.91
C LEU A 100 -5.73 -19.38 4.57
N LYS A 101 -6.64 -20.05 3.84
CA LYS A 101 -7.35 -21.23 4.33
C LYS A 101 -6.39 -22.36 4.69
N GLU A 102 -5.36 -22.61 3.87
CA GLU A 102 -4.30 -23.59 4.22
C GLU A 102 -3.59 -23.22 5.52
N LYS A 103 -3.18 -21.94 5.67
CA LYS A 103 -2.52 -21.47 6.92
C LYS A 103 -3.43 -21.58 8.14
N CYS A 104 -4.71 -21.29 7.99
CA CYS A 104 -5.69 -21.35 9.09
C CYS A 104 -5.90 -22.77 9.64
N GLN A 105 -5.60 -23.83 8.87
CA GLN A 105 -5.70 -25.21 9.36
C GLN A 105 -4.78 -25.52 10.55
N ALA A 106 -3.75 -24.72 10.77
CA ALA A 106 -2.83 -24.91 11.91
C ALA A 106 -3.45 -24.66 13.28
N LEU A 107 -4.57 -23.91 13.35
CA LEU A 107 -5.30 -23.65 14.58
C LEU A 107 -6.78 -23.99 14.42
N PRO A 108 -7.34 -24.92 15.26
CA PRO A 108 -8.76 -25.32 15.16
C PRO A 108 -9.75 -24.14 15.18
N GLU A 109 -9.47 -23.11 15.98
CA GLU A 109 -10.28 -21.89 16.06
C GLU A 109 -10.35 -21.17 14.70
N LEU A 110 -9.24 -21.05 13.98
CA LEU A 110 -9.18 -20.39 12.67
C LEU A 110 -9.71 -21.31 11.55
N ALA A 111 -9.46 -22.62 11.67
CA ALA A 111 -9.98 -23.59 10.71
C ALA A 111 -11.52 -23.57 10.68
N ALA A 112 -12.17 -23.43 11.85
CA ALA A 112 -13.61 -23.39 11.97
C ALA A 112 -14.27 -22.18 11.26
N ILE A 113 -13.55 -21.08 11.12
CA ILE A 113 -14.04 -19.84 10.49
C ILE A 113 -13.37 -19.52 9.15
N SER A 114 -12.61 -20.46 8.60
CA SER A 114 -11.80 -20.23 7.38
C SER A 114 -12.66 -19.85 6.15
N GLU A 115 -13.95 -20.23 6.13
CA GLU A 115 -14.88 -19.83 5.07
C GLU A 115 -15.25 -18.32 5.11
N PHE A 116 -14.94 -17.63 6.21
CA PHE A 116 -15.13 -16.19 6.31
C PHE A 116 -13.93 -15.37 5.79
N ILE A 117 -12.84 -16.03 5.36
CA ILE A 117 -11.80 -15.38 4.56
C ILE A 117 -12.46 -14.91 3.25
N HIS A 118 -12.23 -13.66 2.84
CA HIS A 118 -12.86 -13.05 1.67
C HIS A 118 -14.40 -12.92 1.76
N PHE A 119 -14.98 -13.03 2.95
CA PHE A 119 -16.44 -13.02 3.13
C PHE A 119 -17.05 -11.74 2.55
N ALA A 120 -18.03 -11.93 1.65
CA ALA A 120 -18.80 -10.90 0.95
C ALA A 120 -18.00 -9.89 0.12
N CYS A 121 -16.66 -10.04 0.03
CA CYS A 121 -15.80 -9.20 -0.78
C CYS A 121 -15.87 -9.55 -2.26
N THR A 122 -15.54 -8.58 -3.09
CA THR A 122 -15.08 -8.80 -4.46
C THR A 122 -13.59 -8.62 -4.54
N SER A 123 -12.96 -9.14 -5.60
CA SER A 123 -11.51 -8.99 -5.79
C SER A 123 -11.02 -7.56 -5.73
N GLU A 124 -11.82 -6.61 -6.25
CA GLU A 124 -11.47 -5.19 -6.24
C GLU A 124 -11.52 -4.57 -4.84
N ASP A 125 -12.33 -5.10 -3.93
CA ASP A 125 -12.29 -4.67 -2.52
C ASP A 125 -10.90 -4.92 -1.92
N ILE A 126 -10.30 -6.07 -2.23
CA ILE A 126 -8.97 -6.44 -1.75
C ILE A 126 -7.89 -5.70 -2.54
N ASN A 127 -8.02 -5.60 -3.86
CA ASN A 127 -7.04 -4.95 -4.73
C ASN A 127 -6.88 -3.46 -4.43
N ASN A 128 -7.98 -2.69 -4.37
CA ASN A 128 -7.88 -1.26 -4.12
C ASN A 128 -7.27 -0.94 -2.74
N LEU A 129 -7.64 -1.69 -1.70
CA LEU A 129 -7.07 -1.52 -0.37
C LEU A 129 -5.58 -1.91 -0.34
N SER A 130 -5.20 -2.98 -1.06
CA SER A 130 -3.80 -3.38 -1.19
C SER A 130 -2.97 -2.29 -1.89
N HIS A 131 -3.44 -1.76 -3.02
CA HIS A 131 -2.79 -0.67 -3.73
C HIS A 131 -2.73 0.61 -2.89
N ALA A 132 -3.78 0.93 -2.14
CA ALA A 132 -3.78 2.06 -1.22
C ALA A 132 -2.70 1.92 -0.12
N LEU A 133 -2.55 0.73 0.47
CA LEU A 133 -1.50 0.42 1.44
C LEU A 133 -0.10 0.47 0.81
N MET A 134 0.07 -0.05 -0.41
CA MET A 134 1.33 0.04 -1.16
C MET A 134 1.74 1.50 -1.38
N LEU A 135 0.82 2.33 -1.86
CA LEU A 135 1.07 3.76 -2.08
C LEU A 135 1.37 4.50 -0.78
N LYS A 136 0.62 4.21 0.29
CA LYS A 136 0.85 4.79 1.62
C LYS A 136 2.25 4.46 2.12
N THR A 137 2.61 3.17 2.12
CA THR A 137 3.92 2.69 2.57
C THR A 137 5.05 3.34 1.76
N ALA A 138 4.96 3.33 0.42
CA ALA A 138 5.97 3.94 -0.44
C ALA A 138 6.10 5.44 -0.19
N ARG A 139 4.98 6.16 -0.05
CA ARG A 139 4.97 7.59 0.23
C ARG A 139 5.65 7.92 1.56
N GLU A 140 5.27 7.21 2.62
CA GLU A 140 5.69 7.54 3.99
C GLU A 140 7.12 7.08 4.29
N GLU A 141 7.50 5.88 3.82
CA GLU A 141 8.79 5.28 4.17
C GLU A 141 9.92 5.63 3.19
N PHE A 142 9.60 5.98 1.93
CA PHE A 142 10.62 6.21 0.90
C PHE A 142 10.51 7.57 0.23
N ILE A 143 9.35 7.92 -0.36
CA ILE A 143 9.26 9.11 -1.22
C ILE A 143 9.43 10.39 -0.42
N LEU A 144 8.67 10.56 0.66
CA LEU A 144 8.76 11.76 1.49
C LEU A 144 10.13 11.92 2.16
N PRO A 145 10.74 10.86 2.76
CA PRO A 145 12.08 10.97 3.31
C PRO A 145 13.16 11.37 2.27
N GLU A 146 13.15 10.76 1.09
CA GLU A 146 14.13 11.09 0.04
C GLU A 146 13.91 12.51 -0.52
N TRP A 147 12.67 12.91 -0.70
CA TRP A 147 12.35 14.27 -1.13
C TRP A 147 12.81 15.31 -0.10
N LYS A 148 12.61 15.02 1.19
CA LYS A 148 13.08 15.91 2.27
C LYS A 148 14.61 16.03 2.29
N LYS A 149 15.34 14.94 2.03
CA LYS A 149 16.81 14.98 1.88
C LYS A 149 17.21 15.91 0.74
N LEU A 150 16.58 15.77 -0.43
CA LEU A 150 16.84 16.62 -1.59
C LEU A 150 16.60 18.12 -1.28
N ILE A 151 15.49 18.46 -0.65
CA ILE A 151 15.17 19.83 -0.25
C ILE A 151 16.27 20.38 0.70
N ASN A 152 16.68 19.58 1.68
CA ASN A 152 17.71 19.97 2.63
C ASN A 152 19.07 20.23 1.95
N GLU A 153 19.49 19.39 0.99
CA GLU A 153 20.75 19.60 0.27
C GLU A 153 20.71 20.85 -0.60
N ILE A 154 19.61 21.11 -1.33
CA ILE A 154 19.46 22.35 -2.10
C ILE A 154 19.44 23.57 -1.16
N SER A 155 18.82 23.48 0.01
CA SER A 155 18.81 24.56 1.00
C SER A 155 20.19 24.85 1.56
N LYS A 156 21.02 23.83 1.79
CA LYS A 156 22.44 23.99 2.18
C LYS A 156 23.24 24.72 1.08
N LEU A 157 23.03 24.34 -0.19
CA LEU A 157 23.67 25.03 -1.33
C LEU A 157 23.23 26.50 -1.39
N ALA A 158 21.91 26.77 -1.15
CA ALA A 158 21.39 28.13 -1.11
C ALA A 158 22.09 28.97 -0.03
N GLU A 159 22.28 28.44 1.17
CA GLU A 159 22.96 29.14 2.26
C GLU A 159 24.45 29.33 1.95
N THR A 160 25.12 28.31 1.41
CA THR A 160 26.53 28.36 1.05
C THR A 160 26.82 29.45 0.00
N TYR A 161 25.94 29.60 -0.98
CA TYR A 161 26.15 30.48 -2.13
C TYR A 161 25.30 31.77 -2.08
N LYS A 162 24.75 32.13 -0.92
CA LYS A 162 23.86 33.30 -0.77
C LYS A 162 24.50 34.64 -1.13
N THR A 163 25.84 34.73 -1.00
CA THR A 163 26.60 35.97 -1.28
C THR A 163 27.23 35.99 -2.67
N ILE A 164 27.15 34.91 -3.44
CA ILE A 164 27.75 34.86 -4.78
C ILE A 164 26.84 35.55 -5.78
N PRO A 165 27.29 36.68 -6.38
CA PRO A 165 26.46 37.42 -7.33
C PRO A 165 26.27 36.62 -8.63
N LEU A 166 25.06 36.72 -9.17
CA LEU A 166 24.67 36.11 -10.44
C LEU A 166 23.97 37.16 -11.31
N LEU A 167 24.41 37.28 -12.56
CA LEU A 167 23.76 38.16 -13.53
C LEU A 167 22.49 37.50 -14.07
N SER A 168 21.33 38.07 -13.77
CA SER A 168 20.08 37.68 -14.41
C SER A 168 20.05 38.09 -15.88
N ARG A 169 19.28 37.38 -16.68
CA ARG A 169 19.06 37.68 -18.09
C ARG A 169 17.57 37.64 -18.42
N THR A 170 17.15 38.52 -19.32
CA THR A 170 15.78 38.50 -19.90
C THR A 170 15.93 38.73 -21.41
N HIS A 171 15.25 37.93 -22.20
CA HIS A 171 15.36 37.98 -23.68
C HIS A 171 16.84 38.01 -24.20
N GLY A 172 17.72 37.25 -23.52
CA GLY A 172 19.16 37.22 -23.84
C GLY A 172 19.96 38.46 -23.41
N GLN A 173 19.32 39.50 -22.84
CA GLN A 173 19.96 40.73 -22.38
C GLN A 173 20.26 40.68 -20.87
N PRO A 174 21.31 41.35 -20.40
CA PRO A 174 21.56 41.55 -18.98
C PRO A 174 20.37 42.17 -18.27
N ALA A 175 20.03 41.65 -17.10
CA ALA A 175 18.97 42.16 -16.22
C ALA A 175 19.52 42.43 -14.80
N SER A 176 18.64 42.66 -13.85
CA SER A 176 19.02 42.94 -12.46
C SER A 176 19.88 41.84 -11.87
N PRO A 177 20.97 42.16 -11.15
CA PRO A 177 21.75 41.16 -10.43
C PRO A 177 20.93 40.43 -9.37
N THR A 178 21.25 39.13 -9.17
CA THR A 178 20.73 38.28 -8.10
C THR A 178 21.89 37.55 -7.43
N THR A 179 21.64 36.47 -6.72
CA THR A 179 22.66 35.58 -6.18
C THR A 179 22.39 34.14 -6.53
N VAL A 180 23.45 33.32 -6.58
CA VAL A 180 23.32 31.86 -6.78
C VAL A 180 22.45 31.23 -5.70
N GLY A 181 22.68 31.64 -4.44
CA GLY A 181 21.87 31.12 -3.31
C GLY A 181 20.39 31.45 -3.44
N LYS A 182 20.04 32.65 -3.95
CA LYS A 182 18.62 33.02 -4.17
C LYS A 182 17.97 32.12 -5.22
N GLU A 183 18.67 31.78 -6.29
CA GLU A 183 18.13 30.86 -7.29
C GLU A 183 17.95 29.44 -6.72
N MET A 184 18.88 28.95 -5.90
CA MET A 184 18.75 27.66 -5.21
C MET A 184 17.58 27.64 -4.22
N VAL A 185 17.42 28.70 -3.40
CA VAL A 185 16.30 28.74 -2.43
C VAL A 185 14.94 28.79 -3.11
N ASN A 186 14.83 29.40 -4.29
CA ASN A 186 13.60 29.39 -5.08
C ASN A 186 13.19 27.96 -5.44
N VAL A 187 14.14 27.12 -5.86
CA VAL A 187 13.91 25.71 -6.16
C VAL A 187 13.50 24.95 -4.90
N ALA A 188 14.27 25.09 -3.81
CA ALA A 188 13.96 24.47 -2.53
C ALA A 188 12.56 24.81 -2.02
N TYR A 189 12.16 26.09 -2.09
CA TYR A 189 10.83 26.55 -1.67
C TYR A 189 9.71 25.92 -2.51
N ARG A 190 9.88 25.83 -3.81
CA ARG A 190 8.91 25.21 -4.72
C ARG A 190 8.78 23.72 -4.43
N LEU A 191 9.88 23.00 -4.23
CA LEU A 191 9.89 21.60 -3.83
C LEU A 191 9.22 21.39 -2.48
N GLN A 192 9.46 22.28 -1.50
CA GLN A 192 8.81 22.21 -0.19
C GLN A 192 7.28 22.32 -0.31
N ARG A 193 6.77 23.16 -1.19
CA ARG A 193 5.32 23.27 -1.43
C ARG A 193 4.75 21.98 -2.03
N GLN A 194 5.44 21.39 -3.00
CA GLN A 194 5.01 20.12 -3.60
C GLN A 194 5.09 18.95 -2.59
N TYR A 195 6.14 18.94 -1.75
CA TYR A 195 6.25 17.99 -0.63
C TYR A 195 5.02 18.05 0.28
N GLN A 196 4.60 19.26 0.66
CA GLN A 196 3.42 19.44 1.51
C GLN A 196 2.13 18.97 0.83
N GLN A 197 1.98 19.18 -0.48
CA GLN A 197 0.83 18.67 -1.24
C GLN A 197 0.82 17.15 -1.28
N LEU A 198 1.96 16.50 -1.58
CA LEU A 198 2.08 15.06 -1.58
C LEU A 198 1.80 14.43 -0.21
N GLN A 199 2.31 15.06 0.87
CA GLN A 199 2.08 14.63 2.24
C GLN A 199 0.60 14.65 2.64
N LYS A 200 -0.14 15.67 2.15
CA LYS A 200 -1.57 15.87 2.46
C LYS A 200 -2.52 15.17 1.49
N ALA A 201 -2.01 14.62 0.39
CA ALA A 201 -2.85 13.91 -0.57
C ALA A 201 -3.52 12.72 0.12
N GLU A 202 -4.83 12.67 0.09
CA GLU A 202 -5.58 11.54 0.63
C GLU A 202 -5.37 10.29 -0.24
N ILE A 203 -5.13 9.17 0.43
CA ILE A 203 -5.15 7.85 -0.19
C ILE A 203 -6.45 7.21 0.27
N LEU A 204 -7.33 6.95 -0.67
CA LEU A 204 -8.67 6.45 -0.41
C LEU A 204 -8.76 4.94 -0.70
N GLY A 205 -9.66 4.28 0.01
CA GLY A 205 -10.01 2.90 -0.23
C GLY A 205 -11.47 2.63 0.07
N LYS A 206 -11.99 1.53 -0.47
CA LYS A 206 -13.38 1.10 -0.28
C LYS A 206 -13.44 -0.41 -0.04
N ILE A 207 -14.53 -0.86 0.60
CA ILE A 207 -14.91 -2.25 0.70
C ILE A 207 -16.43 -2.32 0.77
N ASN A 208 -17.09 -2.61 -0.36
CA ASN A 208 -18.56 -2.50 -0.50
C ASN A 208 -19.16 -3.55 -1.46
N GLY A 209 -18.37 -4.57 -1.83
CA GLY A 209 -18.82 -5.67 -2.67
C GLY A 209 -18.76 -5.36 -4.17
N ALA A 210 -19.23 -6.30 -4.98
CA ALA A 210 -19.02 -6.34 -6.43
C ALA A 210 -19.56 -5.11 -7.19
N VAL A 211 -20.67 -4.53 -6.72
CA VAL A 211 -21.34 -3.38 -7.36
C VAL A 211 -21.47 -2.17 -6.44
N GLY A 212 -20.82 -2.21 -5.28
CA GLY A 212 -20.79 -1.09 -4.35
C GLY A 212 -22.02 -0.93 -3.45
N ASN A 213 -22.93 -1.90 -3.41
CA ASN A 213 -24.20 -1.83 -2.68
C ASN A 213 -24.30 -2.81 -1.50
N TYR A 214 -23.20 -3.43 -1.07
CA TYR A 214 -23.19 -4.41 0.02
C TYR A 214 -24.14 -5.59 -0.17
N ASN A 215 -24.47 -5.99 -1.39
CA ASN A 215 -25.52 -6.98 -1.68
C ASN A 215 -25.29 -8.32 -0.98
N ALA A 216 -24.09 -8.87 -1.07
CA ALA A 216 -23.74 -10.12 -0.41
C ALA A 216 -23.72 -9.98 1.12
N HIS A 217 -23.20 -8.87 1.62
CA HIS A 217 -23.17 -8.54 3.04
C HIS A 217 -24.59 -8.47 3.64
N LEU A 218 -25.46 -7.69 2.99
CA LEU A 218 -26.85 -7.51 3.43
C LEU A 218 -27.69 -8.78 3.29
N SER A 219 -27.39 -9.61 2.29
CA SER A 219 -28.08 -10.91 2.13
C SER A 219 -27.76 -11.86 3.29
N ALA A 220 -26.52 -11.85 3.79
CA ALA A 220 -26.10 -12.72 4.88
C ALA A 220 -26.46 -12.12 6.27
N TYR A 221 -26.19 -10.85 6.48
CA TYR A 221 -26.38 -10.16 7.76
C TYR A 221 -27.08 -8.80 7.57
N PRO A 222 -28.42 -8.79 7.37
CA PRO A 222 -29.17 -7.58 7.05
C PRO A 222 -29.22 -6.55 8.19
N ASN A 223 -28.93 -6.97 9.42
CA ASN A 223 -28.99 -6.11 10.61
C ASN A 223 -27.64 -5.46 10.95
N VAL A 224 -26.58 -5.73 10.18
CA VAL A 224 -25.28 -5.07 10.36
C VAL A 224 -25.26 -3.77 9.56
N ASP A 225 -24.82 -2.69 10.20
CA ASP A 225 -24.54 -1.44 9.48
C ASP A 225 -23.21 -1.58 8.71
N TRP A 226 -23.31 -2.16 7.51
CA TRP A 226 -22.15 -2.41 6.66
C TRP A 226 -21.46 -1.15 6.17
N HIS A 227 -22.18 -0.03 6.08
CA HIS A 227 -21.61 1.26 5.72
C HIS A 227 -20.64 1.73 6.81
N LEU A 228 -21.10 1.77 8.07
CA LEU A 228 -20.26 2.14 9.21
C LEU A 228 -19.13 1.13 9.42
N PHE A 229 -19.44 -0.17 9.28
CA PHE A 229 -18.46 -1.25 9.42
C PHE A 229 -17.30 -1.10 8.42
N SER A 230 -17.62 -0.89 7.14
CA SER A 230 -16.63 -0.68 6.06
C SER A 230 -15.80 0.56 6.29
N GLN A 231 -16.43 1.66 6.69
CA GLN A 231 -15.72 2.89 7.02
C GLN A 231 -14.70 2.66 8.14
N GLN A 232 -15.12 2.03 9.23
CA GLN A 232 -14.24 1.72 10.36
C GLN A 232 -13.10 0.78 9.95
N PHE A 233 -13.39 -0.22 9.14
CA PHE A 233 -12.37 -1.13 8.62
C PHE A 233 -11.32 -0.42 7.80
N VAL A 234 -11.72 0.35 6.78
CA VAL A 234 -10.79 1.09 5.90
C VAL A 234 -9.95 2.08 6.70
N GLN A 235 -10.58 2.82 7.63
CA GLN A 235 -9.86 3.75 8.51
C GLN A 235 -8.89 3.04 9.46
N SER A 236 -9.19 1.81 9.90
CA SER A 236 -8.27 1.02 10.73
C SER A 236 -6.98 0.64 10.00
N LEU A 237 -7.00 0.60 8.68
CA LEU A 237 -5.82 0.41 7.83
C LEU A 237 -4.99 1.71 7.69
N GLY A 238 -5.47 2.82 8.25
CA GLY A 238 -4.82 4.13 8.18
C GLY A 238 -4.91 4.80 6.82
N ILE A 239 -5.95 4.50 6.05
CA ILE A 239 -6.29 5.14 4.76
C ILE A 239 -7.67 5.80 4.84
N GLY A 240 -7.94 6.78 3.97
CA GLY A 240 -9.22 7.44 3.89
C GLY A 240 -10.29 6.50 3.31
N TRP A 241 -11.53 6.65 3.74
CA TRP A 241 -12.63 5.86 3.24
C TRP A 241 -13.40 6.60 2.14
N ALA A 242 -13.78 5.84 1.11
CA ALA A 242 -14.68 6.27 0.04
C ALA A 242 -15.83 5.26 -0.13
N LEU A 243 -16.94 5.71 -0.73
CA LEU A 243 -18.05 4.84 -1.11
C LEU A 243 -17.73 4.03 -2.36
#